data_55431b036fd56005a03d1c68f71700eb
#
_entry.id   55431b036fd56005a03d1c68f71700eb
#
_cell.length_a   1.000
_cell.length_b   1.000
_cell.length_c   1.000
_cell.angle_alpha   90.00
_cell.angle_beta   90.00
_cell.angle_gamma   90.00
#
_symmetry.space_group_name_H-M   'P 1'
#
loop_
_entity.id
_entity.type
_entity.pdbx_description
1 polymer ?
#
loop_
_entity_poly.entity_id
_entity_poly.type
_entity_poly.pdbx_seq_one_letter_code
_entity_poly.pdbx_strand_id
1 'polypeptide(L)'
;MKTRIVLLIGIFTILAFIACDKELDINKNSFAYTYANIDEKAGQWKPVFLTNVSDITVSTPVQTNSAEYLASLAALKSVSSSITEDQKNAIEFWGANSIASWNQIARTLAAKYNLPPAANADGTYPVPNAAEPGKYPYFPFANPPYASRAFAYLGAAQFDALIVA
;
A
#
# COMPACT_ATOMS: atom_id res chain seq x y z
N MET A 1 9.38 -51.09 -1.55
CA MET A 1 10.13 -49.89 -1.96
C MET A 1 9.22 -48.85 -2.64
N LYS A 2 8.41 -49.22 -3.62
CA LYS A 2 7.53 -48.26 -4.37
C LYS A 2 6.54 -47.48 -3.48
N THR A 3 5.92 -48.11 -2.50
CA THR A 3 4.93 -47.46 -1.59
C THR A 3 5.56 -46.39 -0.71
N ARG A 4 6.79 -46.58 -0.24
CA ARG A 4 7.52 -45.61 0.58
C ARG A 4 7.92 -44.35 -0.20
N ILE A 5 8.25 -44.50 -1.47
CA ILE A 5 8.61 -43.40 -2.36
C ILE A 5 7.37 -42.54 -2.67
N VAL A 6 6.22 -43.15 -2.92
CA VAL A 6 4.95 -42.43 -3.15
C VAL A 6 4.53 -41.64 -1.93
N LEU A 7 4.71 -42.19 -0.74
CA LEU A 7 4.38 -41.53 0.52
C LEU A 7 5.30 -40.32 0.79
N LEU A 8 6.59 -40.41 0.50
CA LEU A 8 7.55 -39.32 0.59
C LEU A 8 7.27 -38.20 -0.41
N ILE A 9 6.92 -38.53 -1.65
CA ILE A 9 6.54 -37.54 -2.66
C ILE A 9 5.25 -36.81 -2.23
N GLY A 10 4.25 -37.53 -1.70
CA GLY A 10 3.00 -36.93 -1.20
C GLY A 10 3.23 -35.94 -0.06
N ILE A 11 4.10 -36.28 0.90
CA ILE A 11 4.46 -35.40 2.02
C ILE A 11 5.21 -34.15 1.52
N PHE A 12 6.12 -34.30 0.56
CA PHE A 12 6.90 -33.20 0.02
C PHE A 12 6.01 -32.23 -0.79
N THR A 13 5.00 -32.73 -1.50
CA THR A 13 4.04 -31.92 -2.24
C THR A 13 3.15 -31.11 -1.28
N ILE A 14 2.68 -31.71 -0.19
CA ILE A 14 1.87 -31.03 0.83
C ILE A 14 2.68 -29.93 1.52
N LEU A 15 3.94 -30.18 1.85
CA LEU A 15 4.84 -29.18 2.45
C LEU A 15 5.15 -28.01 1.51
N ALA A 16 5.20 -28.24 0.19
CA ALA A 16 5.43 -27.19 -0.78
C ALA A 16 4.23 -26.23 -0.92
N PHE A 17 3.00 -26.72 -0.73
CA PHE A 17 1.80 -25.87 -0.76
C PHE A 17 1.64 -25.01 0.50
N ILE A 18 2.15 -25.44 1.65
CA ILE A 18 2.08 -24.70 2.91
C ILE A 18 3.14 -23.58 2.97
N ALA A 19 4.19 -23.66 2.16
CA ALA A 19 5.31 -22.72 2.18
C ALA A 19 5.04 -21.38 1.44
N CYS A 20 3.96 -21.30 0.64
CA CYS A 20 3.69 -20.14 -0.20
C CYS A 20 2.70 -19.10 0.36
N ASP A 21 2.05 -19.37 1.49
CA ASP A 21 1.01 -18.49 2.07
C ASP A 21 1.51 -17.64 3.26
N LYS A 22 2.76 -17.22 3.25
CA LYS A 22 3.14 -16.11 4.14
C LYS A 22 2.85 -14.79 3.44
N GLU A 23 1.60 -14.35 3.48
CA GLU A 23 1.33 -12.92 3.42
C GLU A 23 2.18 -12.26 4.51
N LEU A 24 3.05 -11.35 4.10
CA LEU A 24 3.74 -10.47 5.04
C LEU A 24 2.65 -9.63 5.71
N ASP A 25 2.25 -10.02 6.90
CA ASP A 25 1.32 -9.25 7.73
C ASP A 25 2.06 -7.99 8.21
N ILE A 26 2.09 -6.99 7.35
CA ILE A 26 2.80 -5.72 7.56
C ILE A 26 2.20 -4.99 8.77
N ASN A 27 0.97 -5.29 9.13
CA ASN A 27 0.25 -4.62 10.21
C ASN A 27 0.54 -5.23 11.60
N LYS A 28 0.93 -6.51 11.68
CA LYS A 28 1.23 -7.17 12.96
C LYS A 28 2.63 -6.85 13.51
N ASN A 29 3.52 -6.31 12.70
CA ASN A 29 4.87 -5.94 13.11
C ASN A 29 5.04 -4.45 13.39
N SER A 30 3.97 -3.72 13.67
CA SER A 30 4.10 -2.36 14.18
C SER A 30 4.67 -2.44 15.60
N PHE A 31 5.96 -2.20 15.74
CA PHE A 31 6.59 -2.06 17.04
C PHE A 31 5.92 -0.88 17.77
N ALA A 32 5.45 -1.13 19.00
CA ALA A 32 5.02 -0.04 19.87
C ALA A 32 6.27 0.77 20.26
N TYR A 33 6.58 1.79 19.48
CA TYR A 33 7.61 2.75 19.83
C TYR A 33 7.01 3.79 20.77
N THR A 34 7.61 3.98 21.93
CA THR A 34 7.34 5.14 22.74
C THR A 34 8.28 6.25 22.29
N TYR A 35 7.77 7.17 21.46
CA TYR A 35 8.54 8.31 21.00
C TYR A 35 8.50 9.39 22.09
N ALA A 36 9.65 9.76 22.59
CA ALA A 36 9.81 10.97 23.38
C ALA A 36 10.58 11.98 22.52
N ASN A 37 9.94 13.10 22.22
CA ASN A 37 10.56 14.27 21.59
C ASN A 37 11.17 14.04 20.19
N ILE A 38 10.57 13.17 19.38
CA ILE A 38 10.96 13.01 17.98
C ILE A 38 10.11 13.93 17.12
N ASP A 39 10.79 14.72 16.28
CA ASP A 39 10.16 15.55 15.25
C ASP A 39 9.15 16.59 15.76
N GLU A 40 9.40 17.19 16.93
CA GLU A 40 8.55 18.26 17.52
C GLU A 40 8.25 19.41 16.54
N LYS A 41 9.09 19.61 15.54
CA LYS A 41 8.96 20.65 14.52
C LYS A 41 8.47 20.13 13.18
N ALA A 42 7.92 18.92 13.11
CA ALA A 42 7.46 18.33 11.86
C ALA A 42 6.47 19.21 11.09
N GLY A 43 5.57 19.91 11.79
CA GLY A 43 4.64 20.87 11.18
C GLY A 43 5.29 22.11 10.56
N GLN A 44 6.61 22.31 10.73
CA GLN A 44 7.37 23.40 10.11
C GLN A 44 8.23 22.90 8.92
N TRP A 45 8.15 21.63 8.60
CA TRP A 45 8.90 21.07 7.49
C TRP A 45 8.37 21.60 6.15
N LYS A 46 9.26 21.70 5.19
CA LYS A 46 8.88 22.15 3.84
C LYS A 46 8.38 20.98 3.03
N PRO A 47 7.26 21.15 2.30
CA PRO A 47 6.82 20.15 1.33
C PRO A 47 7.87 19.87 0.26
N VAL A 48 7.77 18.72 -0.39
CA VAL A 48 8.65 18.31 -1.49
C VAL A 48 8.07 18.72 -2.85
N PHE A 49 6.79 18.52 -3.07
CA PHE A 49 6.11 18.83 -4.33
C PHE A 49 5.33 20.13 -4.26
N LEU A 50 4.72 20.42 -3.12
CA LEU A 50 3.96 21.65 -2.93
C LEU A 50 4.91 22.83 -2.75
N THR A 51 4.57 23.97 -3.30
CA THR A 51 5.32 25.21 -3.09
C THR A 51 5.05 25.75 -1.67
N ASN A 52 3.79 25.67 -1.24
CA ASN A 52 3.36 26.08 0.09
C ASN A 52 2.34 25.09 0.64
N VAL A 53 2.28 24.96 1.96
CA VAL A 53 1.27 24.14 2.65
C VAL A 53 -0.16 24.59 2.29
N SER A 54 -0.35 25.89 2.07
CA SER A 54 -1.64 26.51 1.70
C SER A 54 -2.11 26.22 0.27
N ASP A 55 -1.30 25.55 -0.56
CA ASP A 55 -1.69 25.18 -1.94
C ASP A 55 -2.83 24.14 -1.92
N ILE A 56 -2.99 23.42 -0.81
CA ILE A 56 -4.11 22.51 -0.57
C ILE A 56 -4.91 23.02 0.62
N THR A 57 -6.19 23.25 0.41
CA THR A 57 -7.10 23.65 1.48
C THR A 57 -7.64 22.40 2.18
N VAL A 58 -7.32 22.25 3.46
CA VAL A 58 -7.91 21.24 4.34
C VAL A 58 -8.98 21.91 5.20
N SER A 59 -10.15 21.28 5.31
CA SER A 59 -11.23 21.78 6.16
C SER A 59 -10.78 21.81 7.61
N THR A 60 -11.11 22.90 8.31
CA THR A 60 -10.85 22.98 9.75
C THR A 60 -11.55 21.84 10.48
N PRO A 61 -10.87 21.13 11.39
CA PRO A 61 -11.49 20.08 12.17
C PRO A 61 -12.73 20.60 12.94
N VAL A 62 -13.75 19.76 13.00
CA VAL A 62 -14.97 20.06 13.74
C VAL A 62 -14.64 20.21 15.22
N GLN A 63 -15.13 21.28 15.85
CA GLN A 63 -14.86 21.56 17.25
C GLN A 63 -15.39 20.42 18.15
N THR A 64 -14.55 19.96 19.07
CA THR A 64 -14.90 18.95 20.06
C THR A 64 -16.14 19.43 20.84
N ASN A 65 -17.10 18.53 21.05
CA ASN A 65 -18.38 18.82 21.72
C ASN A 65 -19.37 19.72 20.94
N SER A 66 -19.08 20.08 19.69
CA SER A 66 -20.11 20.69 18.84
C SER A 66 -21.23 19.68 18.53
N ALA A 67 -22.39 20.17 18.13
CA ALA A 67 -23.52 19.31 17.74
C ALA A 67 -23.14 18.36 16.59
N GLU A 68 -22.37 18.84 15.63
CA GLU A 68 -21.87 18.05 14.50
C GLU A 68 -20.90 16.95 14.95
N TYR A 69 -19.96 17.27 15.85
CA TYR A 69 -19.05 16.30 16.45
C TYR A 69 -19.81 15.19 17.19
N LEU A 70 -20.76 15.57 18.04
CA LEU A 70 -21.57 14.62 18.82
C LEU A 70 -22.45 13.73 17.91
N ALA A 71 -23.03 14.30 16.85
CA ALA A 71 -23.80 13.55 15.87
C ALA A 71 -22.91 12.52 15.13
N SER A 72 -21.69 12.90 14.75
CA SER A 72 -20.72 12.00 14.11
C SER A 72 -20.32 10.85 15.05
N LEU A 73 -20.07 11.14 16.32
CA LEU A 73 -19.77 10.10 17.32
C LEU A 73 -20.94 9.13 17.53
N ALA A 74 -22.18 9.66 17.59
CA ALA A 74 -23.37 8.83 17.71
C ALA A 74 -23.55 7.92 16.50
N ALA A 75 -23.32 8.42 15.29
CA ALA A 75 -23.35 7.64 14.06
C ALA A 75 -22.30 6.53 14.07
N LEU A 76 -21.05 6.84 14.40
CA LEU A 76 -19.97 5.85 14.53
C LEU A 76 -20.31 4.77 15.57
N LYS A 77 -20.82 5.17 16.72
CA LYS A 77 -21.23 4.23 17.78
C LYS A 77 -22.35 3.31 17.32
N SER A 78 -23.33 3.80 16.56
CA SER A 78 -24.41 2.97 16.03
C SER A 78 -23.92 1.94 15.01
N VAL A 79 -22.97 2.31 14.16
CA VAL A 79 -22.38 1.41 13.15
C VAL A 79 -21.44 0.39 13.79
N SER A 80 -20.69 0.76 14.82
CA SER A 80 -19.67 -0.09 15.44
C SER A 80 -20.17 -1.44 15.96
N SER A 81 -21.45 -1.52 16.30
CA SER A 81 -22.09 -2.76 16.77
C SER A 81 -22.51 -3.72 15.65
N SER A 82 -22.48 -3.29 14.38
CA SER A 82 -22.99 -4.02 13.23
C SER A 82 -22.02 -4.08 12.03
N ILE A 83 -20.74 -3.78 12.27
CA ILE A 83 -19.73 -3.85 11.21
C ILE A 83 -19.53 -5.29 10.72
N THR A 84 -19.46 -5.44 9.39
CA THR A 84 -19.15 -6.72 8.74
C THR A 84 -17.68 -7.05 8.86
N GLU A 85 -17.32 -8.32 8.58
CA GLU A 85 -15.92 -8.73 8.56
C GLU A 85 -15.09 -7.96 7.51
N ASP A 86 -15.64 -7.71 6.32
CA ASP A 86 -14.99 -6.90 5.29
C ASP A 86 -14.74 -5.46 5.75
N GLN A 87 -15.66 -4.88 6.50
CA GLN A 87 -15.48 -3.55 7.09
C GLN A 87 -14.41 -3.54 8.17
N LYS A 88 -14.30 -4.59 8.99
CA LYS A 88 -13.21 -4.73 9.97
C LYS A 88 -11.87 -4.82 9.26
N ASN A 89 -11.76 -5.67 8.24
CA ASN A 89 -10.55 -5.81 7.44
C ASN A 89 -10.14 -4.47 6.81
N ALA A 90 -11.10 -3.69 6.31
CA ALA A 90 -10.85 -2.36 5.78
C ALA A 90 -10.36 -1.38 6.86
N ILE A 91 -10.95 -1.42 8.05
CA ILE A 91 -10.53 -0.59 9.19
C ILE A 91 -9.10 -0.97 9.62
N GLU A 92 -8.80 -2.26 9.72
CA GLU A 92 -7.44 -2.73 10.05
C GLU A 92 -6.43 -2.30 8.99
N PHE A 93 -6.77 -2.48 7.70
CA PHE A 93 -5.89 -2.12 6.60
C PHE A 93 -5.54 -0.62 6.58
N TRP A 94 -6.53 0.24 6.78
CA TRP A 94 -6.32 1.69 6.70
C TRP A 94 -5.94 2.33 8.04
N GLY A 95 -6.40 1.77 9.14
CA GLY A 95 -6.24 2.34 10.48
C GLY A 95 -4.88 2.08 11.12
N ALA A 96 -4.19 0.99 10.77
CA ALA A 96 -2.95 0.63 11.44
C ALA A 96 -1.75 1.47 10.95
N ASN A 97 -1.59 1.62 9.65
CA ASN A 97 -0.48 2.38 9.06
C ASN A 97 -0.77 2.73 7.59
N SER A 98 -1.33 3.89 7.34
CA SER A 98 -1.68 4.35 5.99
C SER A 98 -0.47 4.40 5.04
N ILE A 99 0.74 4.72 5.54
CA ILE A 99 1.97 4.73 4.74
C ILE A 99 2.27 3.32 4.23
N ALA A 100 2.21 2.31 5.11
CA ALA A 100 2.44 0.91 4.72
C ALA A 100 1.37 0.43 3.74
N SER A 101 0.10 0.79 3.96
CA SER A 101 -1.01 0.42 3.08
C SER A 101 -0.83 0.97 1.66
N TRP A 102 -0.47 2.24 1.51
CA TRP A 102 -0.17 2.82 0.21
C TRP A 102 1.05 2.20 -0.47
N ASN A 103 2.10 1.88 0.30
CA ASN A 103 3.26 1.17 -0.24
C ASN A 103 2.90 -0.26 -0.70
N GLN A 104 2.03 -0.95 0.02
CA GLN A 104 1.53 -2.27 -0.38
C GLN A 104 0.74 -2.19 -1.68
N ILE A 105 -0.17 -1.23 -1.82
CA ILE A 105 -0.91 -0.96 -3.05
C ILE A 105 0.05 -0.70 -4.21
N ALA A 106 1.04 0.17 -4.02
CA ALA A 106 2.02 0.49 -5.06
C ALA A 106 2.84 -0.74 -5.49
N ARG A 107 3.25 -1.60 -4.55
CA ARG A 107 3.94 -2.86 -4.85
C ARG A 107 3.05 -3.82 -5.63
N THR A 108 1.79 -3.95 -5.27
CA THR A 108 0.81 -4.78 -5.99
C THR A 108 0.61 -4.27 -7.42
N LEU A 109 0.48 -2.96 -7.59
CA LEU A 109 0.35 -2.34 -8.92
C LEU A 109 1.63 -2.52 -9.75
N ALA A 110 2.81 -2.31 -9.15
CA ALA A 110 4.08 -2.55 -9.81
C ALA A 110 4.19 -4.01 -10.29
N ALA A 111 3.85 -4.98 -9.46
CA ALA A 111 3.84 -6.39 -9.83
C ALA A 111 2.82 -6.68 -10.95
N LYS A 112 1.61 -6.13 -10.84
CA LYS A 112 0.54 -6.33 -11.83
C LYS A 112 0.92 -5.83 -13.23
N TYR A 113 1.58 -4.70 -13.32
CA TYR A 113 1.92 -4.05 -14.58
C TYR A 113 3.34 -4.34 -15.08
N ASN A 114 4.06 -5.21 -14.40
CA ASN A 114 5.45 -5.56 -14.71
C ASN A 114 5.60 -6.82 -15.56
N LEU A 115 4.55 -7.37 -16.11
CA LEU A 115 4.69 -8.56 -16.95
C LEU A 115 5.39 -8.17 -18.25
N PRO A 116 6.58 -8.76 -18.55
CA PRO A 116 7.21 -8.53 -19.83
C PRO A 116 6.28 -9.05 -20.93
N PRO A 117 6.25 -8.39 -22.09
CA PRO A 117 5.46 -8.90 -23.20
C PRO A 117 6.00 -10.26 -23.64
N ALA A 118 5.13 -11.12 -24.18
CA ALA A 118 5.54 -12.35 -24.79
C ALA A 118 6.44 -12.06 -26.02
N ALA A 119 7.41 -12.94 -26.27
CA ALA A 119 8.24 -12.85 -27.45
C ALA A 119 7.40 -12.99 -28.74
N ASN A 120 7.75 -12.24 -29.76
CA ASN A 120 7.23 -12.40 -31.11
C ASN A 120 7.67 -13.76 -31.70
N ALA A 121 7.06 -14.17 -32.80
CA ALA A 121 7.40 -15.43 -33.48
C ALA A 121 8.85 -15.48 -33.99
N ASP A 122 9.47 -14.33 -34.20
CA ASP A 122 10.87 -14.18 -34.63
C ASP A 122 11.87 -14.14 -33.45
N GLY A 123 11.40 -14.30 -32.22
CA GLY A 123 12.21 -14.23 -31.00
C GLY A 123 12.53 -12.83 -30.52
N THR A 124 12.04 -11.79 -31.19
CA THR A 124 12.14 -10.41 -30.71
C THR A 124 11.06 -10.11 -29.66
N TYR A 125 11.22 -9.02 -28.92
CA TYR A 125 10.22 -8.56 -27.94
C TYR A 125 9.58 -7.26 -28.42
N PRO A 126 8.25 -7.11 -28.23
CA PRO A 126 7.59 -5.83 -28.46
C PRO A 126 8.23 -4.72 -27.64
N VAL A 127 8.47 -3.55 -28.27
CA VAL A 127 9.08 -2.41 -27.58
C VAL A 127 7.98 -1.48 -27.08
N PRO A 128 7.93 -1.16 -25.78
CA PRO A 128 6.97 -0.21 -25.23
C PRO A 128 7.14 1.19 -25.83
N ASN A 129 6.00 1.86 -26.09
CA ASN A 129 6.01 3.25 -26.54
C ASN A 129 5.94 4.20 -25.34
N ALA A 130 6.96 5.01 -25.14
CA ALA A 130 7.03 5.97 -24.03
C ALA A 130 5.93 7.06 -24.11
N ALA A 131 5.40 7.35 -25.30
CA ALA A 131 4.30 8.31 -25.48
C ALA A 131 2.93 7.72 -25.07
N GLU A 132 2.81 6.40 -25.00
CA GLU A 132 1.57 5.68 -24.69
C GLU A 132 1.81 4.57 -23.64
N PRO A 133 2.29 4.94 -22.44
CA PRO A 133 2.74 3.95 -21.43
C PRO A 133 1.63 3.03 -20.91
N GLY A 134 0.37 3.40 -21.08
CA GLY A 134 -0.80 2.61 -20.71
C GLY A 134 -1.27 1.62 -21.76
N LYS A 135 -0.63 1.59 -22.95
CA LYS A 135 -0.95 0.63 -24.02
C LYS A 135 0.03 -0.54 -24.03
N TYR A 136 -0.46 -1.71 -24.46
CA TYR A 136 0.40 -2.86 -24.68
C TYR A 136 1.33 -2.63 -25.90
N PRO A 137 2.61 -3.00 -25.82
CA PRO A 137 3.29 -3.58 -24.66
C PRO A 137 3.53 -2.56 -23.56
N TYR A 138 3.16 -2.91 -22.34
CA TYR A 138 3.28 -2.00 -21.20
C TYR A 138 4.74 -1.68 -20.88
N PHE A 139 4.98 -0.46 -20.44
CA PHE A 139 6.28 -0.08 -19.90
C PHE A 139 6.59 -0.96 -18.68
N PRO A 140 7.83 -1.47 -18.54
CA PRO A 140 8.20 -2.35 -17.44
C PRO A 140 8.33 -1.56 -16.12
N PHE A 141 7.22 -1.31 -15.45
CA PHE A 141 7.19 -0.51 -14.21
C PHE A 141 7.96 -1.13 -13.04
N ALA A 142 8.18 -2.45 -13.01
CA ALA A 142 9.01 -3.05 -11.97
C ALA A 142 10.49 -3.11 -12.34
N ASN A 143 10.89 -2.59 -13.49
CA ASN A 143 12.29 -2.30 -13.73
C ASN A 143 12.79 -1.33 -12.64
N PRO A 144 13.92 -1.63 -11.95
CA PRO A 144 14.39 -0.86 -10.79
C PRO A 144 14.39 0.67 -10.95
N PRO A 145 14.83 1.28 -12.06
CA PRO A 145 14.78 2.73 -12.23
C PRO A 145 13.36 3.31 -12.18
N TYR A 146 12.39 2.65 -12.80
CA TYR A 146 11.00 3.14 -12.84
C TYR A 146 10.27 2.89 -11.53
N ALA A 147 10.44 1.70 -10.95
CA ALA A 147 9.86 1.37 -9.65
C ALA A 147 10.39 2.29 -8.55
N SER A 148 11.71 2.52 -8.49
CA SER A 148 12.32 3.43 -7.52
C SER A 148 11.77 4.84 -7.63
N ARG A 149 11.58 5.35 -8.86
CA ARG A 149 10.99 6.66 -9.10
C ARG A 149 9.53 6.71 -8.63
N ALA A 150 8.73 5.69 -8.94
CA ALA A 150 7.33 5.64 -8.53
C ALA A 150 7.21 5.62 -7.00
N PHE A 151 8.03 4.81 -6.31
CA PHE A 151 8.04 4.77 -4.84
C PHE A 151 8.56 6.06 -4.22
N ALA A 152 9.54 6.72 -4.82
CA ALA A 152 10.02 8.03 -4.36
C ALA A 152 8.92 9.09 -4.46
N TYR A 153 8.16 9.13 -5.56
CA TYR A 153 7.02 10.05 -5.69
C TYR A 153 5.91 9.74 -4.69
N LEU A 154 5.60 8.45 -4.48
CA LEU A 154 4.63 8.05 -3.47
C LEU A 154 5.07 8.51 -2.07
N GLY A 155 6.32 8.28 -1.69
CA GLY A 155 6.85 8.68 -0.40
C GLY A 155 6.82 10.19 -0.20
N ALA A 156 7.21 10.97 -1.20
CA ALA A 156 7.17 12.42 -1.15
C ALA A 156 5.74 12.96 -1.06
N ALA A 157 4.78 12.37 -1.81
CA ALA A 157 3.38 12.77 -1.72
C ALA A 157 2.77 12.46 -0.34
N GLN A 158 3.12 11.31 0.26
CA GLN A 158 2.70 10.97 1.62
C GLN A 158 3.28 11.94 2.66
N PHE A 159 4.54 12.34 2.48
CA PHE A 159 5.18 13.32 3.34
C PHE A 159 4.49 14.69 3.25
N ASP A 160 4.24 15.18 2.04
CA ASP A 160 3.53 16.44 1.83
C ASP A 160 2.12 16.41 2.41
N ALA A 161 1.39 15.29 2.24
CA ALA A 161 0.07 15.11 2.83
C ALA A 161 0.10 15.18 4.36
N LEU A 162 1.14 14.62 4.99
CA LEU A 162 1.30 14.69 6.44
C LEU A 162 1.54 16.13 6.94
N ILE A 163 2.30 16.93 6.17
CA ILE A 163 2.59 18.32 6.56
C ILE A 163 1.36 19.22 6.40
N VAL A 164 0.50 18.93 5.41
CA VAL A 164 -0.72 19.71 5.14
C VAL A 164 -1.84 19.42 6.16
N ALA A 165 -1.89 18.17 6.67
CA ALA A 165 -2.94 17.72 7.61
C ALA A 165 -2.73 18.27 9.01
#